data_e855a01cb0694edaba015fd2f9760fc2
#
_entry.id   e855a01cb0694edaba015fd2f9760fc2
#
_cell.length_a   1.000
_cell.length_b   1.000
_cell.length_c   1.000
_cell.angle_alpha   90.00
_cell.angle_beta   90.00
_cell.angle_gamma   90.00
#
_symmetry.space_group_name_H-M   'P 1'
#
loop_
_entity.id
_entity.type
_entity.pdbx_description
1 polymer ?
#
loop_
_entity_poly.entity_id
_entity_poly.type
_entity_poly.pdbx_seq_one_letter_code
_entity_poly.pdbx_strand_id
1 'polypeptide(L)'
;METNIDDSTGEVLGFIVDECMRYALDVFYTPIFMKKNRPAYKLSVICDLENEQVIEDIIFKHTTSIGIRKIPIERDILDRKKESLTYEDSEYDFKIVSHNGEDYVYPEFESAKDLAIKYDMGLKSAFDILKNLYDKKEEI
;
A
#
# COMPACT_ATOMS: atom_id res chain seq x y z
N MET A 1 13.26 -2.97 -7.57
CA MET A 1 14.57 -2.42 -7.17
C MET A 1 14.81 -2.67 -5.70
N GLU A 2 16.06 -2.99 -5.29
CA GLU A 2 16.38 -3.22 -3.88
C GLU A 2 17.75 -2.63 -3.52
N THR A 3 17.88 -2.08 -2.32
CA THR A 3 19.16 -1.68 -1.74
C THR A 3 19.19 -1.95 -0.24
N ASN A 4 20.40 -2.16 0.32
CA ASN A 4 20.58 -2.35 1.75
C ASN A 4 21.21 -1.08 2.35
N ILE A 5 20.69 -0.63 3.48
CA ILE A 5 21.06 0.62 4.14
C ILE A 5 21.34 0.29 5.62
N ASP A 6 22.57 0.51 6.10
CA ASP A 6 23.02 0.16 7.45
C ASP A 6 23.33 1.37 8.36
N ASP A 7 23.08 2.58 7.89
CA ASP A 7 23.41 3.82 8.58
C ASP A 7 22.31 4.91 8.49
N SER A 8 21.05 4.49 8.31
CA SER A 8 19.91 5.41 8.17
C SER A 8 19.01 5.41 9.41
N THR A 9 18.40 6.55 9.71
CA THR A 9 17.38 6.66 10.75
C THR A 9 16.00 6.28 10.21
N GLY A 10 15.05 5.97 11.12
CA GLY A 10 13.66 5.70 10.73
C GLY A 10 13.00 6.89 10.03
N GLU A 11 13.36 8.13 10.39
CA GLU A 11 12.84 9.34 9.74
C GLU A 11 13.29 9.46 8.29
N VAL A 12 14.56 9.18 8.00
CA VAL A 12 15.10 9.18 6.64
C VAL A 12 14.47 8.07 5.81
N LEU A 13 14.29 6.87 6.39
CA LEU A 13 13.61 5.77 5.70
C LEU A 13 12.15 6.12 5.39
N GLY A 14 11.41 6.72 6.34
CA GLY A 14 10.06 7.18 6.12
C GLY A 14 9.97 8.19 4.98
N PHE A 15 10.84 9.20 4.98
CA PHE A 15 10.93 10.20 3.91
C PHE A 15 11.17 9.57 2.53
N ILE A 16 12.10 8.60 2.44
CA ILE A 16 12.40 7.91 1.17
C ILE A 16 11.20 7.09 0.68
N VAL A 17 10.49 6.42 1.58
CA VAL A 17 9.26 5.70 1.25
C VAL A 17 8.24 6.66 0.64
N ASP A 18 7.99 7.81 1.28
CA ASP A 18 7.03 8.80 0.80
C ASP A 18 7.44 9.38 -0.56
N GLU A 19 8.72 9.68 -0.77
CA GLU A 19 9.20 10.21 -2.05
C GLU A 19 9.14 9.16 -3.18
N CYS A 20 9.53 7.92 -2.91
CA CYS A 20 9.46 6.85 -3.90
C CYS A 20 8.00 6.48 -4.26
N MET A 21 7.07 6.51 -3.28
CA MET A 21 5.65 6.18 -3.51
C MET A 21 4.97 7.08 -4.55
N ARG A 22 5.54 8.24 -4.86
CA ARG A 22 5.02 9.12 -5.92
C ARG A 22 5.17 8.53 -7.33
N TYR A 23 6.09 7.58 -7.50
CA TYR A 23 6.50 7.01 -8.78
C TYR A 23 6.45 5.48 -8.79
N ALA A 24 6.27 4.87 -7.63
CA ALA A 24 6.29 3.43 -7.44
C ALA A 24 4.87 2.84 -7.33
N LEU A 25 4.75 1.56 -7.61
CA LEU A 25 3.56 0.75 -7.36
C LEU A 25 3.50 0.32 -5.89
N ASP A 26 4.66 0.09 -5.27
CA ASP A 26 4.79 -0.26 -3.86
C ASP A 26 6.20 0.04 -3.34
N VAL A 27 6.30 0.47 -2.07
CA VAL A 27 7.57 0.74 -1.40
C VAL A 27 7.50 0.25 0.04
N PHE A 28 8.48 -0.54 0.42
CA PHE A 28 8.57 -1.03 1.79
C PHE A 28 10.03 -1.31 2.18
N TYR A 29 10.29 -1.43 3.49
CA TYR A 29 11.59 -1.85 3.98
C TYR A 29 11.47 -3.01 4.95
N THR A 30 12.49 -3.87 4.94
CA THR A 30 12.60 -5.05 5.79
C THR A 30 13.84 -4.96 6.65
N PRO A 31 13.76 -5.18 7.98
CA PRO A 31 14.93 -5.30 8.83
C PRO A 31 15.80 -6.48 8.40
N ILE A 32 17.10 -6.25 8.33
CA ILE A 32 18.11 -7.28 7.99
C ILE A 32 19.34 -7.14 8.87
N PHE A 33 20.18 -8.16 8.88
CA PHE A 33 21.53 -8.08 9.43
C PHE A 33 22.54 -8.20 8.30
N MET A 34 23.46 -7.24 8.23
CA MET A 34 24.54 -7.23 7.26
C MET A 34 25.83 -7.82 7.85
N LYS A 35 26.91 -7.85 7.05
CA LYS A 35 28.24 -8.26 7.50
C LYS A 35 28.61 -7.54 8.81
N LYS A 36 29.43 -8.22 9.65
CA LYS A 36 29.78 -7.73 10.98
C LYS A 36 28.60 -7.56 11.93
N ASN A 37 27.52 -8.30 11.69
CA ASN A 37 26.30 -8.29 12.50
C ASN A 37 25.66 -6.89 12.67
N ARG A 38 25.75 -6.04 11.64
CA ARG A 38 25.15 -4.70 11.68
C ARG A 38 23.65 -4.77 11.40
N PRO A 39 22.79 -4.24 12.28
CA PRO A 39 21.40 -4.00 11.97
C PRO A 39 21.29 -3.06 10.77
N ALA A 40 20.40 -3.39 9.85
CA ALA A 40 20.21 -2.63 8.61
C ALA A 40 18.79 -2.80 8.07
N TYR A 41 18.48 -2.09 7.01
CA TYR A 41 17.21 -2.20 6.32
C TYR A 41 17.45 -2.48 4.84
N LYS A 42 16.67 -3.40 4.29
CA LYS A 42 16.54 -3.58 2.85
C LYS A 42 15.35 -2.74 2.38
N LEU A 43 15.60 -1.69 1.64
CA LEU A 43 14.57 -0.94 0.92
C LEU A 43 14.22 -1.71 -0.35
N SER A 44 12.93 -1.95 -0.56
CA SER A 44 12.36 -2.58 -1.76
C SER A 44 11.38 -1.63 -2.42
N VAL A 45 11.51 -1.45 -3.72
CA VAL A 45 10.64 -0.59 -4.53
C VAL A 45 10.18 -1.38 -5.75
N ILE A 46 8.86 -1.48 -5.92
CA ILE A 46 8.22 -2.06 -7.10
C ILE A 46 7.75 -0.91 -7.99
N CYS A 47 8.20 -0.87 -9.21
CA CYS A 47 7.86 0.21 -10.15
C CYS A 47 7.84 -0.29 -11.59
N ASP A 48 7.21 0.48 -12.47
CA ASP A 48 7.31 0.32 -13.90
C ASP A 48 8.67 0.81 -14.41
N LEU A 49 9.13 0.28 -15.54
CA LEU A 49 10.44 0.60 -16.11
C LEU A 49 10.62 2.10 -16.41
N GLU A 50 9.54 2.80 -16.75
CA GLU A 50 9.57 4.23 -17.03
C GLU A 50 9.95 5.08 -15.82
N ASN A 51 9.66 4.59 -14.61
CA ASN A 51 9.93 5.28 -13.35
C ASN A 51 11.25 4.85 -12.68
N GLU A 52 11.97 3.89 -13.28
CA GLU A 52 13.19 3.33 -12.69
C GLU A 52 14.24 4.41 -12.40
N GLN A 53 14.51 5.30 -13.37
CA GLN A 53 15.56 6.30 -13.23
C GLN A 53 15.26 7.33 -12.14
N VAL A 54 14.01 7.82 -12.05
CA VAL A 54 13.64 8.80 -11.03
C VAL A 54 13.72 8.21 -9.62
N ILE A 55 13.34 6.95 -9.47
CA ILE A 55 13.43 6.22 -8.18
C ILE A 55 14.91 6.00 -7.81
N GLU A 56 15.75 5.62 -8.76
CA GLU A 56 17.19 5.48 -8.56
C GLU A 56 17.82 6.79 -8.07
N ASP A 57 17.49 7.90 -8.70
CA ASP A 57 17.95 9.23 -8.30
C ASP A 57 17.50 9.63 -6.90
N ILE A 58 16.25 9.31 -6.51
CA ILE A 58 15.74 9.53 -5.14
C ILE A 58 16.57 8.71 -4.13
N ILE A 59 16.78 7.42 -4.39
CA ILE A 59 17.53 6.55 -3.49
C ILE A 59 18.97 7.03 -3.33
N PHE A 60 19.70 7.30 -4.40
CA PHE A 60 21.07 7.77 -4.32
C PHE A 60 21.22 9.16 -3.69
N LYS A 61 20.23 10.03 -3.90
CA LYS A 61 20.25 11.38 -3.31
C LYS A 61 20.02 11.38 -1.80
N HIS A 62 19.17 10.48 -1.30
CA HIS A 62 18.67 10.52 0.07
C HIS A 62 19.18 9.38 0.95
N THR A 63 20.04 8.50 0.42
CA THR A 63 20.70 7.43 1.19
C THR A 63 22.19 7.45 0.98
N THR A 64 22.90 6.67 1.79
CA THR A 64 24.32 6.36 1.62
C THR A 64 24.56 5.15 0.70
N SER A 65 23.51 4.60 0.12
CA SER A 65 23.63 3.46 -0.80
C SER A 65 24.46 3.85 -2.02
N ILE A 66 25.39 2.98 -2.40
CA ILE A 66 26.24 3.11 -3.58
C ILE A 66 25.86 2.14 -4.69
N GLY A 67 24.80 1.35 -4.49
CA GLY A 67 24.37 0.35 -5.46
C GLY A 67 22.93 -0.12 -5.22
N ILE A 68 22.22 -0.30 -6.32
CA ILE A 68 20.82 -0.78 -6.35
C ILE A 68 20.77 -2.05 -7.17
N ARG A 69 20.12 -3.08 -6.66
CA ARG A 69 19.79 -4.29 -7.40
C ARG A 69 18.51 -4.07 -8.19
N LYS A 70 18.55 -4.33 -9.49
CA LYS A 70 17.39 -4.30 -10.38
C LYS A 70 16.98 -5.72 -10.70
N ILE A 71 15.77 -6.11 -10.33
CA ILE A 71 15.27 -7.46 -10.44
C ILE A 71 13.95 -7.39 -11.20
N PRO A 72 13.88 -7.90 -12.45
CA PRO A 72 12.60 -8.04 -13.15
C PRO A 72 11.68 -8.99 -12.38
N ILE A 73 10.44 -8.59 -12.22
CA ILE A 73 9.39 -9.42 -11.59
C ILE A 73 8.16 -9.46 -12.49
N GLU A 74 7.42 -10.55 -12.43
CA GLU A 74 6.08 -10.66 -12.98
C GLU A 74 5.06 -10.57 -11.84
N ARG A 75 3.88 -10.02 -12.12
CA ARG A 75 2.82 -9.83 -11.14
C ARG A 75 1.47 -10.13 -11.75
N ASP A 76 0.77 -11.10 -11.19
CA ASP A 76 -0.63 -11.34 -11.49
C ASP A 76 -1.50 -10.44 -10.59
N ILE A 77 -2.46 -9.77 -11.19
CA ILE A 77 -3.39 -8.88 -10.49
C ILE A 77 -4.80 -9.32 -10.85
N LEU A 78 -5.63 -9.55 -9.83
CA LEU A 78 -7.04 -9.82 -10.05
C LEU A 78 -7.75 -8.58 -10.59
N ASP A 79 -8.76 -8.81 -11.44
CA ASP A 79 -9.64 -7.74 -11.89
C ASP A 79 -10.31 -7.06 -10.70
N ARG A 80 -10.31 -5.74 -10.72
CA ARG A 80 -10.91 -4.94 -9.64
C ARG A 80 -11.75 -3.80 -10.19
N LYS A 81 -12.86 -3.54 -9.54
CA LYS A 81 -13.71 -2.37 -9.75
C LYS A 81 -13.92 -1.63 -8.44
N LYS A 82 -14.26 -0.36 -8.53
CA LYS A 82 -14.66 0.46 -7.40
C LYS A 82 -16.16 0.73 -7.52
N GLU A 83 -16.88 0.59 -6.43
CA GLU A 83 -18.27 0.99 -6.31
C GLU A 83 -18.45 1.84 -5.06
N SER A 84 -19.43 2.75 -5.10
CA SER A 84 -19.79 3.58 -3.96
C SER A 84 -21.23 3.33 -3.57
N LEU A 85 -21.51 3.32 -2.27
CA LEU A 85 -22.87 3.26 -1.72
C LEU A 85 -23.12 4.44 -0.81
N THR A 86 -24.33 5.00 -0.92
CA THR A 86 -24.81 6.03 0.00
C THR A 86 -25.45 5.39 1.23
N TYR A 87 -25.00 5.78 2.41
CA TYR A 87 -25.61 5.42 3.69
C TYR A 87 -25.67 6.65 4.59
N GLU A 88 -26.88 6.98 5.09
CA GLU A 88 -27.12 8.14 5.97
C GLU A 88 -26.43 9.44 5.50
N ASP A 89 -26.74 9.85 4.27
CA ASP A 89 -26.24 11.08 3.62
C ASP A 89 -24.70 11.14 3.42
N SER A 90 -24.02 10.00 3.50
CA SER A 90 -22.59 9.89 3.19
C SER A 90 -22.35 8.79 2.15
N GLU A 91 -21.34 9.01 1.32
CA GLU A 91 -20.90 8.05 0.30
C GLU A 91 -19.70 7.25 0.82
N TYR A 92 -19.76 5.94 0.68
CA TYR A 92 -18.73 5.01 1.11
C TYR A 92 -18.29 4.14 -0.05
N ASP A 93 -16.98 4.05 -0.23
CA ASP A 93 -16.33 3.35 -1.33
C ASP A 93 -16.01 1.90 -0.98
N PHE A 94 -16.15 1.03 -1.97
CA PHE A 94 -15.85 -0.39 -1.88
C PHE A 94 -14.94 -0.79 -3.02
N LYS A 95 -13.96 -1.61 -2.71
CA LYS A 95 -13.16 -2.34 -3.67
C LYS A 95 -13.78 -3.72 -3.89
N ILE A 96 -14.06 -4.07 -5.13
CA ILE A 96 -14.56 -5.37 -5.53
C ILE A 96 -13.48 -6.04 -6.36
N VAL A 97 -13.15 -7.27 -6.00
CA VAL A 97 -12.13 -8.09 -6.66
C VAL A 97 -12.78 -9.36 -7.14
N SER A 98 -12.62 -9.66 -8.43
CA SER A 98 -13.21 -10.86 -9.04
C SER A 98 -12.17 -11.97 -9.20
N HIS A 99 -12.51 -13.20 -8.79
CA HIS A 99 -11.70 -14.39 -8.98
C HIS A 99 -12.57 -15.62 -9.19
N ASN A 100 -12.30 -16.38 -10.26
CA ASN A 100 -13.04 -17.61 -10.63
C ASN A 100 -14.56 -17.43 -10.70
N GLY A 101 -15.04 -16.25 -11.10
CA GLY A 101 -16.47 -15.96 -11.22
C GLY A 101 -17.15 -15.57 -9.91
N GLU A 102 -16.41 -15.40 -8.84
CA GLU A 102 -16.88 -14.89 -7.56
C GLU A 102 -16.34 -13.48 -7.32
N ASP A 103 -17.19 -12.60 -6.79
CA ASP A 103 -16.81 -11.24 -6.38
C ASP A 103 -16.58 -11.17 -4.88
N TYR A 104 -15.46 -10.58 -4.48
CA TYR A 104 -15.08 -10.32 -3.10
C TYR A 104 -15.11 -8.82 -2.84
N VAL A 105 -15.93 -8.41 -1.87
CA VAL A 105 -16.19 -7.01 -1.57
C VAL A 105 -15.46 -6.57 -0.31
N TYR A 106 -14.73 -5.49 -0.43
CA TYR A 106 -13.94 -4.90 0.66
C TYR A 106 -14.28 -3.42 0.78
N PRO A 107 -14.83 -2.95 1.92
CA PRO A 107 -14.92 -1.51 2.17
C PRO A 107 -13.53 -0.88 2.14
N GLU A 108 -13.40 0.29 1.50
CA GLU A 108 -12.14 1.03 1.51
C GLU A 108 -11.83 1.55 2.92
N PHE A 109 -10.54 1.60 3.27
CA PHE A 109 -10.09 1.99 4.62
C PHE A 109 -10.58 3.39 5.01
N GLU A 110 -10.45 4.38 4.12
CA GLU A 110 -10.90 5.75 4.40
C GLU A 110 -12.40 5.80 4.65
N SER A 111 -13.21 5.03 3.90
CA SER A 111 -14.65 4.91 4.13
C SER A 111 -14.98 4.34 5.51
N ALA A 112 -14.29 3.28 5.93
CA ALA A 112 -14.48 2.70 7.26
C ALA A 112 -14.01 3.65 8.37
N LYS A 113 -12.93 4.37 8.16
CA LYS A 113 -12.40 5.38 9.08
C LYS A 113 -13.37 6.55 9.24
N ASP A 114 -13.91 7.08 8.15
CA ASP A 114 -14.89 8.16 8.19
C ASP A 114 -16.16 7.75 8.92
N LEU A 115 -16.67 6.53 8.68
CA LEU A 115 -17.80 5.98 9.41
C LEU A 115 -17.48 5.84 10.91
N ALA A 116 -16.30 5.31 11.26
CA ALA A 116 -15.88 5.14 12.63
C ALA A 116 -15.81 6.47 13.39
N ILE A 117 -15.26 7.51 12.76
CA ILE A 117 -15.18 8.86 13.34
C ILE A 117 -16.58 9.49 13.47
N LYS A 118 -17.40 9.41 12.41
CA LYS A 118 -18.75 10.01 12.36
C LYS A 118 -19.65 9.50 13.50
N TYR A 119 -19.55 8.22 13.84
CA TYR A 119 -20.42 7.58 14.83
C TYR A 119 -19.72 7.18 16.14
N ASP A 120 -18.49 7.65 16.34
CA ASP A 120 -17.68 7.35 17.54
C ASP A 120 -17.63 5.84 17.87
N MET A 121 -17.33 5.02 16.86
CA MET A 121 -17.27 3.57 16.99
C MET A 121 -15.89 3.00 16.65
N GLY A 122 -15.67 1.74 17.05
CA GLY A 122 -14.45 1.02 16.69
C GLY A 122 -14.33 0.78 15.17
N LEU A 123 -13.13 0.93 14.62
CA LEU A 123 -12.86 0.76 13.18
C LEU A 123 -13.32 -0.61 12.65
N LYS A 124 -13.14 -1.69 13.44
CA LYS A 124 -13.62 -3.02 13.07
C LYS A 124 -15.14 -3.05 12.89
N SER A 125 -15.89 -2.43 13.82
CA SER A 125 -17.35 -2.33 13.72
C SER A 125 -17.79 -1.55 12.49
N ALA A 126 -17.05 -0.50 12.12
CA ALA A 126 -17.32 0.26 10.91
C ALA A 126 -17.15 -0.61 9.64
N PHE A 127 -16.10 -1.41 9.57
CA PHE A 127 -15.94 -2.38 8.48
C PHE A 127 -17.08 -3.39 8.41
N ASP A 128 -17.50 -3.95 9.55
CA ASP A 128 -18.59 -4.92 9.61
C ASP A 128 -19.93 -4.30 9.16
N ILE A 129 -20.21 -3.06 9.55
CA ILE A 129 -21.41 -2.31 9.12
C ILE A 129 -21.39 -2.09 7.61
N LEU A 130 -20.29 -1.59 7.05
CA LEU A 130 -20.17 -1.32 5.62
C LEU A 130 -20.31 -2.62 4.81
N LYS A 131 -19.70 -3.71 5.26
CA LYS A 131 -19.83 -5.00 4.60
C LYS A 131 -21.29 -5.48 4.58
N ASN A 132 -21.97 -5.44 5.74
CA ASN A 132 -23.39 -5.80 5.83
C ASN A 132 -24.30 -4.90 4.97
N LEU A 133 -23.91 -3.62 4.80
CA LEU A 133 -24.65 -2.70 3.94
C LEU A 133 -24.54 -3.11 2.47
N TYR A 134 -23.38 -3.52 2.03
CA TYR A 134 -23.17 -3.97 0.66
C TYR A 134 -23.91 -5.29 0.39
N ASP A 135 -23.81 -6.26 1.30
CA ASP A 135 -24.48 -7.57 1.18
C ASP A 135 -26.01 -7.42 1.03
N LYS A 136 -26.62 -6.51 1.78
CA LYS A 136 -28.06 -6.22 1.67
C LYS A 136 -28.47 -5.56 0.35
N LYS A 137 -27.58 -4.84 -0.33
CA LYS A 137 -27.86 -4.27 -1.66
C LYS A 137 -28.03 -5.36 -2.71
N GLU A 138 -27.30 -6.44 -2.61
CA GLU A 138 -27.35 -7.56 -3.56
C GLU A 138 -28.60 -8.46 -3.37
N GLU A 139 -29.31 -8.35 -2.24
CA GLU A 139 -30.55 -9.10 -1.97
C GLU A 139 -31.82 -8.42 -2.50
N ILE A 140 -31.73 -7.19 -3.07
CA ILE A 140 -32.84 -6.41 -3.61
C ILE A 140 -32.76 -6.35 -5.15
#